data_5196a7541a317e3afaab86a17a68d125
#
_entry.id   5196a7541a317e3afaab86a17a68d125
#
_cell.length_a   1.000
_cell.length_b   1.000
_cell.length_c   1.000
_cell.angle_alpha   90.00
_cell.angle_beta   90.00
_cell.angle_gamma   90.00
#
_symmetry.space_group_name_H-M   'P 1'
#
loop_
_entity.id
_entity.type
_entity.pdbx_description
1 polymer ?
#
loop_
_entity_poly.entity_id
_entity_poly.type
_entity_poly.pdbx_seq_one_letter_code
_entity_poly.pdbx_strand_id
1 'polypeptide(L)'
;MKKRDRVFAAIRGEKVDHVPCGFSLHFPHDRAFGDASVEAHLRFFKETDTDIIKIMNENLVPDVGEIRTAEDWKKIPSYSMKDGFMQKQMELTEKILAKADPNAFSLGTLHGICASAIHPIEARYGYEGTRERMCAHLRENKVPVLDAFKRITEGMCQLAESYKKLGLDGIYYAALGGERRYYTDEEFAEAIEGFDKEILKVSKEVGNVNVLHICKDGLNMDRYASYADLADVVNWGVY
;
A
#
# COMPACT_ATOMS: atom_id res chain seq x y z
N MET A 1 29.39 -2.30 2.75
CA MET A 1 28.22 -2.82 3.52
C MET A 1 27.31 -3.57 2.55
N LYS A 2 26.63 -4.66 2.96
CA LYS A 2 25.60 -5.27 2.09
C LYS A 2 24.39 -4.34 1.99
N LYS A 3 23.64 -4.40 0.89
CA LYS A 3 22.47 -3.54 0.64
C LYS A 3 21.47 -3.58 1.78
N ARG A 4 21.03 -4.78 2.17
CA ARG A 4 20.06 -5.00 3.26
C ARG A 4 20.56 -4.46 4.62
N ASP A 5 21.82 -4.74 4.95
CA ASP A 5 22.43 -4.27 6.21
C ASP A 5 22.51 -2.73 6.25
N ARG A 6 22.79 -2.11 5.10
CA ARG A 6 22.83 -0.64 4.93
C ARG A 6 21.46 -0.02 5.22
N VAL A 7 20.39 -0.60 4.67
CA VAL A 7 19.01 -0.11 4.92
C VAL A 7 18.66 -0.22 6.39
N PHE A 8 18.92 -1.35 7.03
CA PHE A 8 18.68 -1.52 8.46
C PHE A 8 19.52 -0.58 9.33
N ALA A 9 20.80 -0.37 8.99
CA ALA A 9 21.66 0.58 9.69
C ALA A 9 21.12 2.02 9.56
N ALA A 10 20.70 2.42 8.37
CA ALA A 10 20.09 3.74 8.15
C ALA A 10 18.79 3.92 8.96
N ILE A 11 17.91 2.91 9.00
CA ILE A 11 16.68 2.94 9.81
C ILE A 11 16.99 3.14 11.30
N ARG A 12 18.08 2.55 11.80
CA ARG A 12 18.52 2.73 13.19
C ARG A 12 19.31 4.01 13.45
N GLY A 13 19.51 4.87 12.45
CA GLY A 13 20.32 6.08 12.55
C GLY A 13 21.83 5.81 12.69
N GLU A 14 22.28 4.63 12.30
CA GLU A 14 23.69 4.24 12.33
C GLU A 14 24.43 4.78 11.09
N LYS A 15 25.77 4.88 11.19
CA LYS A 15 26.62 5.29 10.07
C LYS A 15 26.58 4.27 8.95
N VAL A 16 26.34 4.74 7.73
CA VAL A 16 26.33 3.96 6.51
C VAL A 16 27.45 4.41 5.55
N ASP A 17 27.84 3.56 4.63
CA ASP A 17 28.85 3.87 3.60
C ASP A 17 28.30 4.82 2.51
N HIS A 18 27.01 4.73 2.20
CA HIS A 18 26.25 5.70 1.40
C HIS A 18 24.75 5.65 1.77
N VAL A 19 24.01 6.65 1.36
CA VAL A 19 22.55 6.71 1.60
C VAL A 19 21.87 5.59 0.81
N PRO A 20 21.11 4.68 1.47
CA PRO A 20 20.39 3.64 0.76
C PRO A 20 19.29 4.23 -0.12
N CYS A 21 19.08 3.64 -1.28
CA CYS A 21 18.09 4.10 -2.22
C CYS A 21 17.21 2.97 -2.78
N GLY A 22 16.02 3.36 -3.23
CA GLY A 22 15.08 2.54 -3.97
C GLY A 22 14.16 3.40 -4.81
N PHE A 23 13.55 2.81 -5.83
CA PHE A 23 12.60 3.51 -6.68
C PHE A 23 11.24 2.85 -6.62
N SER A 24 10.21 3.68 -6.77
CA SER A 24 8.82 3.24 -6.89
C SER A 24 8.30 3.61 -8.27
N LEU A 25 7.78 2.62 -9.00
CA LEU A 25 7.17 2.86 -10.31
C LEU A 25 6.03 1.88 -10.54
N HIS A 26 5.15 2.24 -11.47
CA HIS A 26 4.19 1.34 -12.07
C HIS A 26 4.71 0.89 -13.43
N PHE A 27 4.61 -0.41 -13.71
CA PHE A 27 4.95 -0.91 -15.05
C PHE A 27 3.79 -0.67 -16.02
N PRO A 28 4.07 -0.52 -17.33
CA PRO A 28 3.04 -0.51 -18.34
C PRO A 28 2.12 -1.74 -18.25
N HIS A 29 0.86 -1.60 -18.63
CA HIS A 29 -0.17 -2.63 -18.45
C HIS A 29 0.22 -4.01 -18.99
N ASP A 30 0.95 -4.07 -20.11
CA ASP A 30 1.47 -5.31 -20.70
C ASP A 30 2.56 -6.00 -19.85
N ARG A 31 3.08 -5.32 -18.85
CA ARG A 31 4.13 -5.79 -17.91
C ARG A 31 3.73 -5.65 -16.45
N ALA A 32 2.46 -5.44 -16.16
CA ALA A 32 1.96 -5.22 -14.81
C ALA A 32 1.57 -6.51 -14.07
N PHE A 33 1.38 -7.62 -14.81
CA PHE A 33 0.83 -8.86 -14.26
C PHE A 33 1.62 -10.11 -14.65
N GLY A 34 1.51 -11.15 -13.83
CA GLY A 34 2.06 -12.49 -14.09
C GLY A 34 3.56 -12.50 -14.34
N ASP A 35 4.02 -13.41 -15.18
CA ASP A 35 5.46 -13.60 -15.45
C ASP A 35 6.10 -12.39 -16.15
N ALA A 36 5.36 -11.65 -16.96
CA ALA A 36 5.85 -10.41 -17.56
C ALA A 36 6.18 -9.34 -16.50
N SER A 37 5.41 -9.28 -15.41
CA SER A 37 5.71 -8.42 -14.28
C SER A 37 6.94 -8.91 -13.49
N VAL A 38 7.09 -10.21 -13.31
CA VAL A 38 8.30 -10.78 -12.69
C VAL A 38 9.56 -10.35 -13.46
N GLU A 39 9.55 -10.53 -14.78
CA GLU A 39 10.68 -10.16 -15.65
C GLU A 39 10.96 -8.64 -15.61
N ALA A 40 9.91 -7.82 -15.63
CA ALA A 40 10.04 -6.36 -15.56
C ALA A 40 10.68 -5.91 -14.23
N HIS A 41 10.23 -6.45 -13.10
CA HIS A 41 10.81 -6.16 -11.79
C HIS A 41 12.28 -6.58 -11.71
N LEU A 42 12.61 -7.81 -12.09
CA LEU A 42 13.97 -8.33 -12.02
C LEU A 42 14.93 -7.54 -12.92
N ARG A 43 14.49 -7.18 -14.14
CA ARG A 43 15.28 -6.34 -15.03
C ARG A 43 15.50 -4.95 -14.42
N PHE A 44 14.45 -4.32 -13.90
CA PHE A 44 14.54 -3.00 -13.27
C PHE A 44 15.50 -3.01 -12.08
N PHE A 45 15.40 -3.98 -11.18
CA PHE A 45 16.31 -4.09 -10.03
C PHE A 45 17.75 -4.34 -10.45
N LYS A 46 17.98 -5.14 -11.49
CA LYS A 46 19.30 -5.38 -12.05
C LYS A 46 19.92 -4.13 -12.69
N GLU A 47 19.12 -3.38 -13.45
CA GLU A 47 19.58 -2.18 -14.16
C GLU A 47 19.83 -1.00 -13.22
N THR A 48 19.03 -0.85 -12.17
CA THR A 48 19.15 0.24 -11.20
C THR A 48 20.13 -0.05 -10.06
N ASP A 49 20.39 -1.31 -9.78
CA ASP A 49 21.27 -1.80 -8.70
C ASP A 49 21.00 -1.16 -7.33
N THR A 50 19.74 -0.86 -7.04
CA THR A 50 19.29 -0.20 -5.80
C THR A 50 19.43 -1.09 -4.57
N ASP A 51 19.48 -0.46 -3.38
CA ASP A 51 19.51 -1.17 -2.09
C ASP A 51 18.16 -1.81 -1.76
N ILE A 52 17.08 -1.16 -2.18
CA ILE A 52 15.70 -1.54 -1.89
C ILE A 52 15.04 -2.05 -3.17
N ILE A 53 14.51 -3.27 -3.10
CA ILE A 53 13.61 -3.81 -4.12
C ILE A 53 12.16 -3.66 -3.62
N LYS A 54 11.41 -2.80 -4.30
CA LYS A 54 10.00 -2.60 -4.02
C LYS A 54 9.17 -3.38 -5.04
N ILE A 55 8.45 -4.39 -4.58
CA ILE A 55 7.57 -5.21 -5.41
C ILE A 55 6.21 -4.51 -5.51
N MET A 56 5.82 -4.13 -6.74
CA MET A 56 4.53 -3.51 -6.98
C MET A 56 3.38 -4.49 -6.77
N ASN A 57 2.23 -3.94 -6.39
CA ASN A 57 0.97 -4.68 -6.33
C ASN A 57 -0.05 -4.03 -7.28
N GLU A 58 -0.18 -4.61 -8.48
CA GLU A 58 -1.23 -4.27 -9.44
C GLU A 58 -2.41 -5.26 -9.38
N ASN A 59 -2.34 -6.27 -8.51
CA ASN A 59 -3.43 -7.19 -8.24
C ASN A 59 -4.38 -6.55 -7.23
N LEU A 60 -5.20 -5.63 -7.71
CA LEU A 60 -6.02 -4.75 -6.90
C LEU A 60 -7.32 -5.42 -6.45
N VAL A 61 -7.97 -4.79 -5.48
CA VAL A 61 -9.33 -5.16 -5.03
C VAL A 61 -10.27 -5.17 -6.24
N PRO A 62 -11.03 -6.27 -6.48
CA PRO A 62 -11.83 -6.43 -7.69
C PRO A 62 -12.99 -5.45 -7.82
N ASP A 63 -13.38 -5.15 -9.08
CA ASP A 63 -14.58 -4.38 -9.40
C ASP A 63 -15.83 -5.07 -8.83
N VAL A 64 -16.65 -4.32 -8.08
CA VAL A 64 -17.90 -4.78 -7.47
C VAL A 64 -19.15 -4.25 -8.19
N GLY A 65 -18.96 -3.61 -9.32
CA GLY A 65 -20.03 -2.98 -10.05
C GLY A 65 -20.30 -1.53 -9.61
N GLU A 66 -21.48 -1.02 -9.95
CA GLU A 66 -21.85 0.36 -9.64
C GLU A 66 -22.11 0.56 -8.16
N ILE A 67 -21.53 1.65 -7.63
CA ILE A 67 -21.81 2.19 -6.29
C ILE A 67 -22.38 3.59 -6.49
N ARG A 68 -23.71 3.72 -6.48
CA ARG A 68 -24.46 4.97 -6.72
C ARG A 68 -24.78 5.72 -5.44
N THR A 69 -24.97 4.99 -4.35
CA THR A 69 -25.35 5.52 -3.02
C THR A 69 -24.43 4.96 -1.95
N ALA A 70 -24.45 5.54 -0.76
CA ALA A 70 -23.71 5.01 0.39
C ALA A 70 -24.08 3.56 0.72
N GLU A 71 -25.36 3.16 0.57
CA GLU A 71 -25.81 1.77 0.80
C GLU A 71 -25.15 0.73 -0.12
N ASP A 72 -24.77 1.13 -1.33
CA ASP A 72 -24.15 0.22 -2.28
C ASP A 72 -22.76 -0.28 -1.84
N TRP A 73 -22.12 0.36 -0.87
CA TRP A 73 -20.85 -0.09 -0.29
C TRP A 73 -20.96 -1.46 0.39
N LYS A 74 -22.16 -1.91 0.69
CA LYS A 74 -22.45 -3.28 1.16
C LYS A 74 -22.08 -4.36 0.12
N LYS A 75 -21.94 -3.99 -1.17
CA LYS A 75 -21.50 -4.88 -2.24
C LYS A 75 -20.02 -5.29 -2.11
N ILE A 76 -19.22 -4.51 -1.39
CA ILE A 76 -17.81 -4.85 -1.17
C ILE A 76 -17.74 -6.04 -0.19
N PRO A 77 -17.22 -7.19 -0.63
CA PRO A 77 -17.15 -8.38 0.22
C PRO A 77 -16.01 -8.28 1.25
N SER A 78 -15.96 -9.22 2.17
CA SER A 78 -14.76 -9.48 2.95
C SER A 78 -13.73 -10.17 2.06
N TYR A 79 -12.47 -9.79 2.19
CA TYR A 79 -11.36 -10.35 1.44
C TYR A 79 -10.51 -11.28 2.31
N SER A 80 -9.94 -12.28 1.66
CA SER A 80 -9.08 -13.27 2.31
C SER A 80 -7.92 -13.66 1.41
N MET A 81 -6.91 -14.32 1.98
CA MET A 81 -5.78 -14.84 1.21
C MET A 81 -6.15 -15.94 0.22
N LYS A 82 -7.42 -16.41 0.19
CA LYS A 82 -7.94 -17.35 -0.82
C LYS A 82 -8.44 -16.65 -2.08
N ASP A 83 -8.63 -15.35 -2.05
CA ASP A 83 -9.11 -14.57 -3.20
C ASP A 83 -8.06 -14.49 -4.29
N GLY A 84 -8.51 -14.59 -5.54
CA GLY A 84 -7.61 -14.71 -6.68
C GLY A 84 -6.63 -13.55 -6.85
N PHE A 85 -7.01 -12.32 -6.50
CA PHE A 85 -6.10 -11.17 -6.58
C PHE A 85 -5.00 -11.23 -5.49
N MET A 86 -5.33 -11.71 -4.28
CA MET A 86 -4.36 -11.95 -3.21
C MET A 86 -3.38 -13.08 -3.60
N GLN A 87 -3.91 -14.20 -4.13
CA GLN A 87 -3.08 -15.32 -4.57
C GLN A 87 -2.11 -14.92 -5.69
N LYS A 88 -2.57 -14.15 -6.68
CA LYS A 88 -1.73 -13.63 -7.76
C LYS A 88 -0.61 -12.73 -7.24
N GLN A 89 -0.90 -11.89 -6.25
CA GLN A 89 0.12 -11.04 -5.65
C GLN A 89 1.16 -11.86 -4.87
N MET A 90 0.74 -12.88 -4.16
CA MET A 90 1.66 -13.76 -3.43
C MET A 90 2.56 -14.52 -4.39
N GLU A 91 1.99 -15.12 -5.46
CA GLU A 91 2.74 -15.84 -6.50
C GLU A 91 3.78 -14.93 -7.19
N LEU A 92 3.36 -13.70 -7.56
CA LEU A 92 4.26 -12.70 -8.13
C LEU A 92 5.43 -12.40 -7.19
N THR A 93 5.13 -12.15 -5.93
CA THR A 93 6.11 -11.80 -4.90
C THR A 93 7.11 -12.93 -4.68
N GLU A 94 6.64 -14.17 -4.55
CA GLU A 94 7.46 -15.37 -4.39
C GLU A 94 8.42 -15.57 -5.58
N LYS A 95 7.90 -15.47 -6.81
CA LYS A 95 8.72 -15.59 -8.03
C LYS A 95 9.81 -14.53 -8.13
N ILE A 96 9.53 -13.29 -7.71
CA ILE A 96 10.52 -12.22 -7.70
C ILE A 96 11.59 -12.50 -6.63
N LEU A 97 11.19 -12.80 -5.40
CA LEU A 97 12.12 -13.06 -4.30
C LEU A 97 13.06 -14.24 -4.59
N ALA A 98 12.55 -15.28 -5.25
CA ALA A 98 13.36 -16.45 -5.63
C ALA A 98 14.51 -16.13 -6.60
N LYS A 99 14.44 -15.00 -7.32
CA LYS A 99 15.40 -14.64 -8.38
C LYS A 99 16.11 -13.31 -8.15
N ALA A 100 15.61 -12.47 -7.25
CA ALA A 100 16.18 -11.17 -6.93
C ALA A 100 17.48 -11.31 -6.11
N ASP A 101 18.23 -10.21 -5.99
CA ASP A 101 19.44 -10.17 -5.14
C ASP A 101 19.05 -10.46 -3.67
N PRO A 102 19.51 -11.56 -3.08
CA PRO A 102 19.20 -11.92 -1.70
C PRO A 102 19.80 -10.95 -0.66
N ASN A 103 20.72 -10.08 -1.08
CA ASN A 103 21.28 -9.05 -0.23
C ASN A 103 20.53 -7.72 -0.32
N ALA A 104 19.55 -7.57 -1.19
CA ALA A 104 18.72 -6.39 -1.26
C ALA A 104 17.67 -6.38 -0.11
N PHE A 105 17.29 -5.20 0.32
CA PHE A 105 16.16 -5.01 1.24
C PHE A 105 14.85 -5.07 0.47
N SER A 106 13.90 -5.90 0.89
CA SER A 106 12.71 -6.22 0.11
C SER A 106 11.43 -5.66 0.75
N LEU A 107 10.63 -4.96 -0.07
CA LEU A 107 9.34 -4.40 0.31
C LEU A 107 8.22 -4.91 -0.61
N GLY A 108 7.11 -5.35 0.00
CA GLY A 108 5.85 -5.58 -0.71
C GLY A 108 4.96 -4.35 -0.69
N THR A 109 4.40 -3.94 -1.82
CA THR A 109 3.45 -2.82 -1.85
C THR A 109 2.12 -3.24 -1.25
N LEU A 110 1.66 -2.46 -0.28
CA LEU A 110 0.35 -2.59 0.34
C LEU A 110 -0.37 -1.24 0.24
N HIS A 111 -1.53 -1.24 -0.39
CA HIS A 111 -2.33 -0.04 -0.54
C HIS A 111 -3.08 0.26 0.76
N GLY A 112 -3.01 1.52 1.22
CA GLY A 112 -3.76 2.01 2.37
C GLY A 112 -5.27 1.96 2.15
N ILE A 113 -6.05 2.18 3.20
CA ILE A 113 -7.50 2.00 3.14
C ILE A 113 -8.16 2.86 2.06
N CYS A 114 -7.77 4.12 1.94
CA CYS A 114 -8.34 5.02 0.93
C CYS A 114 -8.04 4.54 -0.49
N ALA A 115 -6.81 4.08 -0.78
CA ALA A 115 -6.43 3.53 -2.08
C ALA A 115 -7.16 2.21 -2.37
N SER A 116 -7.20 1.30 -1.42
CA SER A 116 -7.88 0.01 -1.56
C SER A 116 -9.39 0.15 -1.76
N ALA A 117 -10.01 1.17 -1.16
CA ALA A 117 -11.44 1.41 -1.26
C ALA A 117 -11.86 2.01 -2.62
N ILE A 118 -10.98 2.71 -3.33
CA ILE A 118 -11.32 3.23 -4.67
C ILE A 118 -11.19 2.19 -5.77
N HIS A 119 -10.29 1.21 -5.65
CA HIS A 119 -10.02 0.21 -6.68
C HIS A 119 -11.27 -0.52 -7.18
N PRO A 120 -12.24 -0.94 -6.32
CA PRO A 120 -13.42 -1.68 -6.77
C PRO A 120 -14.33 -0.94 -7.75
N ILE A 121 -14.17 0.36 -7.89
CA ILE A 121 -15.06 1.20 -8.70
C ILE A 121 -14.32 2.20 -9.60
N GLU A 122 -12.99 2.28 -9.49
CA GLU A 122 -12.18 3.26 -10.22
C GLU A 122 -12.32 3.13 -11.74
N ALA A 123 -12.40 1.91 -12.27
CA ALA A 123 -12.58 1.67 -13.70
C ALA A 123 -13.87 2.28 -14.26
N ARG A 124 -14.88 2.53 -13.41
CA ARG A 124 -16.19 3.09 -13.82
C ARG A 124 -16.25 4.60 -13.73
N TYR A 125 -15.63 5.19 -12.75
CA TYR A 125 -15.78 6.62 -12.43
C TYR A 125 -14.48 7.40 -12.63
N GLY A 126 -13.39 6.72 -12.95
CA GLY A 126 -12.05 7.30 -12.98
C GLY A 126 -11.51 7.60 -11.58
N TYR A 127 -10.23 7.88 -11.50
CA TYR A 127 -9.54 8.06 -10.23
C TYR A 127 -10.12 9.19 -9.36
N GLU A 128 -10.27 10.39 -9.94
CA GLU A 128 -10.81 11.56 -9.21
C GLU A 128 -12.29 11.40 -8.87
N GLY A 129 -13.10 11.00 -9.87
CA GLY A 129 -14.55 10.83 -9.67
C GLY A 129 -14.90 9.76 -8.64
N THR A 130 -14.07 8.72 -8.50
CA THR A 130 -14.25 7.71 -7.45
C THR A 130 -13.96 8.28 -6.07
N ARG A 131 -12.92 9.10 -5.92
CA ARG A 131 -12.56 9.72 -4.64
C ARG A 131 -13.59 10.74 -4.19
N GLU A 132 -14.08 11.58 -5.11
CA GLU A 132 -15.17 12.53 -4.83
C GLU A 132 -16.44 11.80 -4.40
N ARG A 133 -16.77 10.71 -5.09
CA ARG A 133 -17.93 9.87 -4.75
C ARG A 133 -17.80 9.23 -3.37
N MET A 134 -16.64 8.70 -3.04
CA MET A 134 -16.37 8.12 -1.71
C MET A 134 -16.56 9.17 -0.60
N CYS A 135 -16.04 10.38 -0.78
CA CYS A 135 -16.25 11.49 0.17
C CYS A 135 -17.72 11.87 0.28
N ALA A 136 -18.46 11.96 -0.86
CA ALA A 136 -19.87 12.26 -0.86
C ALA A 136 -20.69 11.22 -0.09
N HIS A 137 -20.42 9.93 -0.31
CA HIS A 137 -21.11 8.84 0.37
C HIS A 137 -20.77 8.76 1.87
N LEU A 138 -19.53 9.07 2.27
CA LEU A 138 -19.17 9.20 3.68
C LEU A 138 -19.99 10.29 4.37
N ARG A 139 -20.24 11.42 3.70
CA ARG A 139 -21.08 12.52 4.21
C ARG A 139 -22.57 12.22 4.17
N GLU A 140 -23.03 11.45 3.18
CA GLU A 140 -24.43 11.02 3.05
C GLU A 140 -24.81 10.02 4.17
N ASN A 141 -24.08 8.93 4.28
CA ASN A 141 -24.25 7.89 5.29
C ASN A 141 -22.94 7.10 5.44
N LYS A 142 -22.18 7.43 6.46
CA LYS A 142 -20.86 6.83 6.68
C LYS A 142 -20.90 5.33 7.04
N VAL A 143 -21.98 4.84 7.66
CA VAL A 143 -22.01 3.48 8.22
C VAL A 143 -21.70 2.40 7.19
N PRO A 144 -22.39 2.30 6.03
CA PRO A 144 -22.08 1.28 5.03
C PRO A 144 -20.66 1.41 4.44
N VAL A 145 -20.14 2.64 4.35
CA VAL A 145 -18.79 2.93 3.84
C VAL A 145 -17.74 2.43 4.82
N LEU A 146 -17.86 2.77 6.10
CA LEU A 146 -16.94 2.34 7.15
C LEU A 146 -16.98 0.81 7.35
N ASP A 147 -18.15 0.18 7.23
CA ASP A 147 -18.27 -1.28 7.24
C ASP A 147 -17.52 -1.94 6.06
N ALA A 148 -17.55 -1.31 4.88
CA ALA A 148 -16.76 -1.76 3.74
C ALA A 148 -15.25 -1.57 4.00
N PHE A 149 -14.85 -0.44 4.57
CA PHE A 149 -13.45 -0.19 4.94
C PHE A 149 -12.93 -1.23 5.92
N LYS A 150 -13.73 -1.60 6.91
CA LYS A 150 -13.38 -2.68 7.85
C LYS A 150 -13.10 -4.00 7.13
N ARG A 151 -13.99 -4.43 6.21
CA ARG A 151 -13.79 -5.66 5.43
C ARG A 151 -12.53 -5.63 4.56
N ILE A 152 -12.22 -4.47 3.95
CA ILE A 152 -10.99 -4.28 3.18
C ILE A 152 -9.78 -4.35 4.11
N THR A 153 -9.81 -3.66 5.25
CA THR A 153 -8.73 -3.62 6.24
C THR A 153 -8.37 -5.03 6.72
N GLU A 154 -9.35 -5.86 7.03
CA GLU A 154 -9.14 -7.27 7.42
C GLU A 154 -8.33 -8.04 6.35
N GLY A 155 -8.64 -7.84 5.07
CA GLY A 155 -7.89 -8.43 3.95
C GLY A 155 -6.47 -7.89 3.83
N MET A 156 -6.29 -6.57 4.00
CA MET A 156 -4.97 -5.94 3.92
C MET A 156 -4.06 -6.33 5.09
N CYS A 157 -4.60 -6.54 6.28
CA CYS A 157 -3.88 -7.11 7.41
C CYS A 157 -3.35 -8.51 7.09
N GLN A 158 -4.19 -9.39 6.53
CA GLN A 158 -3.77 -10.73 6.10
C GLN A 158 -2.67 -10.69 5.03
N LEU A 159 -2.71 -9.71 4.11
CA LEU A 159 -1.67 -9.52 3.10
C LEU A 159 -0.34 -9.10 3.74
N ALA A 160 -0.36 -8.17 4.72
CA ALA A 160 0.83 -7.76 5.46
C ALA A 160 1.50 -8.93 6.20
N GLU A 161 0.71 -9.76 6.86
CA GLU A 161 1.19 -10.99 7.52
C GLU A 161 1.79 -11.97 6.51
N SER A 162 1.15 -12.11 5.35
CA SER A 162 1.57 -13.05 4.32
C SER A 162 2.87 -12.62 3.65
N TYR A 163 3.08 -11.33 3.46
CA TYR A 163 4.36 -10.79 3.00
C TYR A 163 5.51 -11.16 3.96
N LYS A 164 5.28 -11.07 5.26
CA LYS A 164 6.28 -11.50 6.26
C LYS A 164 6.57 -13.00 6.18
N LYS A 165 5.54 -13.82 6.02
CA LYS A 165 5.69 -15.29 5.87
C LYS A 165 6.48 -15.67 4.63
N LEU A 166 6.41 -14.89 3.54
CA LEU A 166 7.25 -15.05 2.34
C LEU A 166 8.71 -14.61 2.53
N GLY A 167 9.02 -13.92 3.63
CA GLY A 167 10.38 -13.47 3.93
C GLY A 167 10.72 -12.07 3.46
N LEU A 168 9.73 -11.23 3.13
CA LEU A 168 9.94 -9.80 2.91
C LEU A 168 10.46 -9.12 4.18
N ASP A 169 11.28 -8.10 4.02
CA ASP A 169 11.77 -7.28 5.13
C ASP A 169 10.69 -6.34 5.66
N GLY A 170 9.78 -5.92 4.79
CA GLY A 170 8.72 -5.01 5.19
C GLY A 170 7.68 -4.74 4.12
N ILE A 171 6.87 -3.73 4.39
CA ILE A 171 5.84 -3.24 3.48
C ILE A 171 6.15 -1.80 3.04
N TYR A 172 5.79 -1.49 1.80
CA TYR A 172 5.63 -0.13 1.29
C TYR A 172 4.15 0.21 1.33
N TYR A 173 3.75 0.92 2.38
CA TYR A 173 2.36 1.27 2.65
C TYR A 173 1.99 2.55 1.90
N ALA A 174 1.22 2.44 0.82
CA ALA A 174 0.81 3.56 -0.01
C ALA A 174 -0.48 4.20 0.53
N ALA A 175 -0.33 5.20 1.40
CA ALA A 175 -1.43 5.95 1.98
C ALA A 175 -1.96 7.02 1.00
N LEU A 176 -3.29 7.12 0.94
CA LEU A 176 -4.02 8.22 0.30
C LEU A 176 -4.93 8.89 1.33
N GLY A 177 -5.53 10.02 0.96
CA GLY A 177 -6.47 10.75 1.81
C GLY A 177 -5.84 11.88 2.61
N GLY A 178 -4.52 12.05 2.51
CA GLY A 178 -3.80 13.17 3.15
C GLY A 178 -4.05 14.53 2.50
N GLU A 179 -4.59 14.58 1.27
CA GLU A 179 -4.84 15.84 0.58
C GLU A 179 -5.97 16.62 1.23
N ARG A 180 -5.74 17.92 1.43
CA ARG A 180 -6.69 18.85 2.08
C ARG A 180 -8.03 18.97 1.35
N ARG A 181 -8.05 18.72 0.03
CA ARG A 181 -9.24 18.93 -0.81
C ARG A 181 -10.34 17.89 -0.63
N TYR A 182 -10.02 16.68 -0.13
CA TYR A 182 -10.99 15.59 -0.03
C TYR A 182 -11.66 15.49 1.33
N TYR A 183 -10.88 15.63 2.40
CA TYR A 183 -11.32 15.41 3.77
C TYR A 183 -11.01 16.62 4.64
N THR A 184 -11.87 16.93 5.59
CA THR A 184 -11.49 17.73 6.76
C THR A 184 -10.59 16.89 7.68
N ASP A 185 -9.99 17.52 8.68
CA ASP A 185 -9.14 16.77 9.63
C ASP A 185 -9.97 15.80 10.47
N GLU A 186 -11.20 16.18 10.82
CA GLU A 186 -12.17 15.34 11.52
C GLU A 186 -12.61 14.15 10.66
N GLU A 187 -12.94 14.38 9.38
CA GLU A 187 -13.31 13.32 8.44
C GLU A 187 -12.17 12.34 8.22
N PHE A 188 -10.92 12.82 8.11
CA PHE A 188 -9.75 11.96 7.99
C PHE A 188 -9.56 11.10 9.24
N ALA A 189 -9.60 11.72 10.43
CA ALA A 189 -9.46 11.01 11.69
C ALA A 189 -10.54 9.96 11.90
N GLU A 190 -11.79 10.24 11.49
CA GLU A 190 -12.91 9.32 11.65
C GLU A 190 -12.90 8.17 10.63
N ALA A 191 -12.58 8.47 9.36
CA ALA A 191 -12.82 7.54 8.26
C ALA A 191 -11.55 6.87 7.70
N ILE A 192 -10.35 7.41 7.95
CA ILE A 192 -9.12 6.91 7.32
C ILE A 192 -8.09 6.47 8.37
N GLU A 193 -7.77 7.35 9.32
CA GLU A 193 -6.66 7.18 10.25
C GLU A 193 -6.69 5.84 11.00
N GLY A 194 -7.87 5.47 11.54
CA GLY A 194 -8.02 4.25 12.34
C GLY A 194 -7.70 2.98 11.56
N PHE A 195 -8.18 2.91 10.32
CA PHE A 195 -7.96 1.75 9.45
C PHE A 195 -6.52 1.64 8.96
N ASP A 196 -5.90 2.77 8.56
CA ASP A 196 -4.49 2.79 8.18
C ASP A 196 -3.60 2.35 9.35
N LYS A 197 -3.87 2.87 10.55
CA LYS A 197 -3.13 2.49 11.77
C LYS A 197 -3.30 1.02 12.14
N GLU A 198 -4.48 0.45 11.95
CA GLU A 198 -4.72 -0.98 12.20
C GLU A 198 -3.83 -1.84 11.30
N ILE A 199 -3.77 -1.55 10.00
CA ILE A 199 -2.94 -2.29 9.05
C ILE A 199 -1.45 -2.14 9.39
N LEU A 200 -0.98 -0.92 9.66
CA LEU A 200 0.41 -0.66 10.03
C LEU A 200 0.80 -1.33 11.35
N LYS A 201 -0.12 -1.37 12.33
CA LYS A 201 0.09 -2.04 13.60
C LYS A 201 0.25 -3.54 13.42
N VAL A 202 -0.67 -4.20 12.71
CA VAL A 202 -0.59 -5.64 12.41
C VAL A 202 0.72 -5.95 11.69
N SER A 203 1.09 -5.15 10.70
CA SER A 203 2.34 -5.29 9.97
C SER A 203 3.56 -5.22 10.90
N LYS A 204 3.59 -4.26 11.81
CA LYS A 204 4.69 -4.09 12.79
C LYS A 204 4.75 -5.24 13.80
N GLU A 205 3.61 -5.71 14.29
CA GLU A 205 3.50 -6.82 15.24
C GLU A 205 4.06 -8.13 14.69
N VAL A 206 3.93 -8.38 13.38
CA VAL A 206 4.56 -9.54 12.73
C VAL A 206 6.03 -9.31 12.36
N GLY A 207 6.59 -8.15 12.67
CA GLY A 207 8.01 -7.85 12.48
C GLY A 207 8.37 -7.33 11.09
N ASN A 208 7.44 -6.72 10.36
CA ASN A 208 7.73 -5.96 9.15
C ASN A 208 8.33 -4.60 9.49
N VAL A 209 9.20 -4.11 8.61
CA VAL A 209 9.54 -2.68 8.53
C VAL A 209 8.41 -1.97 7.78
N ASN A 210 7.87 -0.91 8.35
CA ASN A 210 6.83 -0.12 7.73
C ASN A 210 7.41 1.13 7.06
N VAL A 211 7.42 1.16 5.73
CA VAL A 211 7.71 2.37 4.94
C VAL A 211 6.38 3.03 4.60
N LEU A 212 6.05 4.12 5.29
CA LEU A 212 4.85 4.91 5.04
C LEU A 212 5.08 5.86 3.88
N HIS A 213 4.42 5.61 2.75
CA HIS A 213 4.40 6.53 1.61
C HIS A 213 3.11 7.35 1.63
N ILE A 214 3.26 8.66 1.87
CA ILE A 214 2.15 9.62 1.83
C ILE A 214 2.07 10.15 0.42
N CYS A 215 1.08 9.67 -0.33
CA CYS A 215 0.97 9.86 -1.77
C CYS A 215 0.25 11.17 -2.12
N LYS A 216 0.56 11.73 -3.29
CA LYS A 216 -0.03 12.93 -3.90
C LYS A 216 0.53 14.25 -3.38
N ASP A 217 -0.13 15.34 -3.75
CA ASP A 217 0.20 16.74 -3.49
C ASP A 217 -0.85 17.43 -2.59
N GLY A 218 -0.60 18.66 -2.19
CA GLY A 218 -1.53 19.40 -1.33
C GLY A 218 -1.82 18.74 0.01
N LEU A 219 -0.84 18.02 0.53
CA LEU A 219 -0.97 17.18 1.73
C LEU A 219 -1.11 18.01 3.02
N ASN A 220 -1.91 17.52 3.95
CA ASN A 220 -1.85 17.92 5.35
C ASN A 220 -0.98 16.93 6.13
N MET A 221 0.29 17.22 6.25
CA MET A 221 1.27 16.34 6.90
C MET A 221 1.00 16.15 8.40
N ASP A 222 0.33 17.11 9.05
CA ASP A 222 0.00 17.03 10.48
C ASP A 222 -0.92 15.83 10.79
N ARG A 223 -1.73 15.39 9.82
CA ARG A 223 -2.57 14.17 9.94
C ARG A 223 -1.75 12.91 10.20
N TYR A 224 -0.51 12.89 9.75
CA TYR A 224 0.37 11.72 9.87
C TYR A 224 1.31 11.76 11.08
N ALA A 225 1.24 12.83 11.89
CA ALA A 225 2.04 12.91 13.12
C ALA A 225 1.75 11.75 14.08
N SER A 226 0.48 11.32 14.13
CA SER A 226 0.04 10.20 14.96
C SER A 226 0.46 8.81 14.47
N TYR A 227 1.12 8.72 13.30
CA TYR A 227 1.64 7.46 12.72
C TYR A 227 3.11 7.19 13.12
N ALA A 228 3.76 8.11 13.85
CA ALA A 228 5.20 8.06 14.13
C ALA A 228 5.66 6.74 14.77
N ASP A 229 4.87 6.17 15.68
CA ASP A 229 5.20 4.91 16.35
C ASP A 229 4.96 3.66 15.47
N LEU A 230 4.29 3.82 14.33
CA LEU A 230 3.92 2.74 13.41
C LEU A 230 4.75 2.73 12.13
N ALA A 231 5.35 3.85 11.76
CA ALA A 231 6.21 4.00 10.59
C ALA A 231 7.68 3.99 10.98
N ASP A 232 8.48 3.12 10.38
CA ASP A 232 9.94 3.10 10.56
C ASP A 232 10.63 4.07 9.60
N VAL A 233 10.01 4.31 8.44
CA VAL A 233 10.46 5.26 7.41
C VAL A 233 9.24 5.99 6.84
N VAL A 234 9.38 7.28 6.60
CA VAL A 234 8.34 8.10 5.94
C VAL A 234 8.87 8.64 4.62
N ASN A 235 8.07 8.52 3.57
CA ASN A 235 8.35 9.02 2.24
C ASN A 235 7.14 9.80 1.71
N TRP A 236 7.35 10.97 1.12
CA TRP A 236 6.30 11.82 0.54
C TRP A 236 6.79 12.61 -0.66
N GLY A 237 5.85 13.10 -1.49
CA GLY A 237 6.16 14.04 -2.57
C GLY A 237 6.49 15.44 -2.02
N VAL A 238 7.47 16.09 -2.62
CA VAL A 238 7.85 17.48 -2.28
C VAL A 238 7.39 18.37 -3.45
N TYR A 239 6.17 18.95 -3.35
CA TYR A 239 5.61 19.87 -4.33
C TYR A 239 4.94 21.05 -3.62
#